data_4597f167e544a2dd5863a486a26e4353
#
_entry.id   4597f167e544a2dd5863a486a26e4353
#
_cell.length_a   1.000
_cell.length_b   1.000
_cell.length_c   1.000
_cell.angle_alpha   90.00
_cell.angle_beta   90.00
_cell.angle_gamma   90.00
#
_symmetry.space_group_name_H-M   'P 1'
#
loop_
_entity.id
_entity.type
_entity.pdbx_description
1 polymer ?
#
loop_
_entity_poly.entity_id
_entity_poly.type
_entity_poly.pdbx_seq_one_letter_code
_entity_poly.pdbx_strand_id
1 'polypeptide(L)'
;FLHLSILRQRQMCIRYRLASEKKCGHMGGKVLVPTGTMIKNLKAARLAADIADVPLIILARTDANAAKLITNDHDDNDRPFLTGERSPEGFYYVKAGIDQAISRGLAYAPYSDLIWCETATPNLEEARKFADAIHEKFPGKLLAYNCSPSFNWKKHLSDTEIASFQKEIS
;
A
#
# COMPACT_ATOMS: atom_id res chain seq x y z
N PHE A 1 6.47 -29.30 2.06
CA PHE A 1 6.61 -28.54 0.82
C PHE A 1 5.71 -27.29 0.80
N LEU A 2 4.42 -27.38 1.23
CA LEU A 2 3.49 -26.23 1.28
C LEU A 2 3.98 -25.09 2.19
N HIS A 3 4.63 -25.44 3.29
CA HIS A 3 5.08 -24.45 4.29
C HIS A 3 6.23 -23.55 3.81
N LEU A 4 7.12 -24.07 2.97
CA LEU A 4 8.23 -23.30 2.38
C LEU A 4 7.76 -22.31 1.30
N SER A 5 6.75 -22.68 0.50
CA SER A 5 6.18 -21.79 -0.51
C SER A 5 5.43 -20.61 0.13
N ILE A 6 4.72 -20.82 1.25
CA ILE A 6 4.04 -19.75 2.02
C ILE A 6 5.05 -18.77 2.62
N LEU A 7 6.20 -19.22 3.10
CA LEU A 7 7.26 -18.36 3.65
C LEU A 7 7.93 -17.51 2.56
N ARG A 8 8.15 -18.05 1.36
CA ARG A 8 8.65 -17.29 0.21
C ARG A 8 7.65 -16.22 -0.27
N GLN A 9 6.36 -16.51 -0.26
CA GLN A 9 5.29 -15.56 -0.59
C GLN A 9 5.27 -14.35 0.34
N ARG A 10 5.53 -14.52 1.64
CA ARG A 10 5.57 -13.41 2.62
C ARG A 10 6.71 -12.40 2.37
N GLN A 11 7.80 -12.81 1.76
CA GLN A 11 8.95 -11.91 1.51
C GLN A 11 8.77 -11.02 0.28
N MET A 12 7.99 -11.41 -0.72
CA MET A 12 7.83 -10.64 -1.97
C MET A 12 6.91 -9.42 -1.85
N CYS A 13 6.01 -9.37 -0.87
CA CYS A 13 5.05 -8.27 -0.72
C CYS A 13 5.66 -6.93 -0.26
N ILE A 14 6.88 -6.90 0.26
CA ILE A 14 7.37 -5.78 1.07
C ILE A 14 8.43 -4.90 0.38
N ARG A 15 9.16 -5.38 -0.64
CA ARG A 15 10.42 -4.74 -1.07
C ARG A 15 10.32 -3.66 -2.15
N TYR A 16 9.23 -3.52 -2.90
CA TYR A 16 9.27 -2.79 -4.17
C TYR A 16 8.41 -1.51 -4.25
N ARG A 17 7.73 -1.13 -3.18
CA ARG A 17 6.84 0.05 -3.14
C ARG A 17 7.52 1.35 -2.71
N LEU A 18 8.68 1.24 -2.09
CA LEU A 18 9.47 2.36 -1.55
C LEU A 18 10.89 2.29 -2.10
N ALA A 19 11.58 3.43 -2.14
CA ALA A 19 12.99 3.49 -2.49
C ALA A 19 13.85 2.71 -1.48
N SER A 20 15.02 2.24 -1.93
CA SER A 20 15.92 1.35 -1.18
C SER A 20 16.45 1.95 0.12
N GLU A 21 16.51 3.27 0.20
CA GLU A 21 17.04 4.03 1.35
C GLU A 21 16.12 3.98 2.57
N LYS A 22 14.94 3.45 2.40
CA LYS A 22 13.95 3.40 3.46
C LYS A 22 14.18 2.29 4.48
N LYS A 23 14.05 2.65 5.76
CA LYS A 23 14.29 1.74 6.90
C LYS A 23 13.09 0.87 7.28
N CYS A 24 11.90 1.44 7.55
CA CYS A 24 10.75 0.69 8.06
C CYS A 24 9.40 1.29 7.64
N GLY A 25 8.39 0.44 7.43
CA GLY A 25 7.04 0.85 7.01
C GLY A 25 6.31 1.78 7.99
N HIS A 26 6.59 1.68 9.29
CA HIS A 26 5.95 2.48 10.34
C HIS A 26 6.71 3.76 10.70
N MET A 27 7.94 3.95 10.20
CA MET A 27 8.76 5.13 10.50
C MET A 27 8.56 6.24 9.46
N GLY A 28 8.85 7.48 9.86
CA GLY A 28 8.90 8.62 8.96
C GLY A 28 9.96 8.50 7.86
N GLY A 29 9.98 9.45 6.92
CA GLY A 29 10.94 9.49 5.82
C GLY A 29 10.66 8.47 4.71
N LYS A 30 9.39 8.11 4.51
CA LYS A 30 8.97 7.23 3.41
C LYS A 30 9.16 7.93 2.07
N VAL A 31 9.88 7.28 1.15
CA VAL A 31 10.06 7.73 -0.22
C VAL A 31 9.37 6.73 -1.16
N LEU A 32 8.33 7.17 -1.85
CA LEU A 32 7.59 6.34 -2.80
C LEU A 32 8.42 6.14 -4.08
N VAL A 33 8.27 4.97 -4.71
CA VAL A 33 8.58 4.84 -6.13
C VAL A 33 7.38 5.31 -6.94
N PRO A 34 7.56 5.74 -8.22
CA PRO A 34 6.44 6.09 -9.09
C PRO A 34 5.44 4.95 -9.25
N THR A 35 4.18 5.30 -9.42
CA THR A 35 3.09 4.34 -9.60
C THR A 35 3.38 3.35 -10.74
N GLY A 36 3.84 3.82 -11.89
CA GLY A 36 4.20 2.98 -13.03
C GLY A 36 5.38 2.05 -12.75
N THR A 37 6.35 2.48 -11.92
CA THR A 37 7.44 1.61 -11.47
C THR A 37 6.91 0.46 -10.62
N MET A 38 6.00 0.74 -9.69
CA MET A 38 5.36 -0.31 -8.89
C MET A 38 4.56 -1.28 -9.76
N ILE A 39 3.82 -0.78 -10.76
CA ILE A 39 3.09 -1.63 -11.73
C ILE A 39 4.04 -2.56 -12.49
N LYS A 40 5.20 -2.06 -12.94
CA LYS A 40 6.22 -2.91 -13.58
C LYS A 40 6.70 -4.02 -12.64
N ASN A 41 6.90 -3.71 -11.36
CA ASN A 41 7.31 -4.70 -10.35
C ASN A 41 6.22 -5.75 -10.11
N LEU A 42 4.94 -5.37 -10.06
CA LEU A 42 3.81 -6.30 -9.93
C LEU A 42 3.73 -7.25 -11.13
N LYS A 43 3.87 -6.71 -12.34
CA LYS A 43 3.91 -7.51 -13.58
C LYS A 43 5.10 -8.47 -13.61
N ALA A 44 6.28 -8.01 -13.20
CA ALA A 44 7.47 -8.86 -13.12
C ALA A 44 7.30 -9.99 -12.09
N ALA A 45 6.68 -9.70 -10.93
CA ALA A 45 6.38 -10.72 -9.93
C ALA A 45 5.41 -11.78 -10.47
N ARG A 46 4.35 -11.37 -11.18
CA ARG A 46 3.41 -12.30 -11.82
C ARG A 46 4.11 -13.15 -12.88
N LEU A 47 4.86 -12.53 -13.78
CA LEU A 47 5.61 -13.23 -14.82
C LEU A 47 6.58 -14.27 -14.23
N ALA A 48 7.29 -13.90 -13.17
CA ALA A 48 8.21 -14.84 -12.51
C ALA A 48 7.48 -16.03 -11.87
N ALA A 49 6.29 -15.80 -11.29
CA ALA A 49 5.46 -16.85 -10.74
C ALA A 49 4.93 -17.79 -11.84
N ASP A 50 4.48 -17.24 -12.95
CA ASP A 50 3.95 -18.00 -14.11
C ASP A 50 5.07 -18.85 -14.76
N ILE A 51 6.27 -18.29 -14.93
CA ILE A 51 7.44 -19.04 -15.46
C ILE A 51 7.84 -20.17 -14.50
N ALA A 52 7.76 -19.95 -13.20
CA ALA A 52 8.12 -20.95 -12.20
C ALA A 52 6.99 -21.96 -11.91
N ASP A 53 5.84 -21.81 -12.56
CA ASP A 53 4.62 -22.61 -12.31
C ASP A 53 4.24 -22.66 -10.81
N VAL A 54 4.24 -21.47 -10.17
CA VAL A 54 3.92 -21.33 -8.74
C VAL A 54 2.65 -20.49 -8.59
N PRO A 55 1.60 -20.98 -7.90
CA PRO A 55 0.38 -20.23 -7.62
C PRO A 55 0.64 -19.14 -6.57
N LEU A 56 1.22 -18.03 -7.01
CA LEU A 56 1.58 -16.90 -6.16
C LEU A 56 0.40 -15.92 -6.02
N ILE A 57 0.05 -15.59 -4.77
CA ILE A 57 -0.87 -14.50 -4.46
C ILE A 57 -0.07 -13.20 -4.37
N ILE A 58 -0.41 -12.21 -5.20
CA ILE A 58 0.23 -10.91 -5.23
C ILE A 58 -0.62 -9.90 -4.44
N LEU A 59 -0.06 -9.42 -3.32
CA LEU A 59 -0.63 -8.36 -2.52
C LEU A 59 0.10 -7.05 -2.82
N ALA A 60 -0.59 -6.12 -3.48
CA ALA A 60 -0.05 -4.77 -3.72
C ALA A 60 -0.31 -3.88 -2.51
N ARG A 61 0.75 -3.36 -1.89
CA ARG A 61 0.65 -2.41 -0.79
C ARG A 61 0.97 -0.99 -1.26
N THR A 62 0.24 0.00 -0.78
CA THR A 62 0.60 1.42 -0.90
C THR A 62 0.88 2.03 0.47
N ASP A 63 1.91 2.87 0.56
CA ASP A 63 2.27 3.67 1.73
C ASP A 63 1.92 5.17 1.55
N ALA A 64 1.21 5.50 0.49
CA ALA A 64 0.94 6.88 0.10
C ALA A 64 0.09 7.67 1.11
N ASN A 65 -0.64 6.98 2.00
CA ASN A 65 -1.39 7.66 3.07
C ASN A 65 -0.47 8.45 4.03
N ALA A 66 0.77 8.02 4.22
CA ALA A 66 1.71 8.68 5.13
C ALA A 66 3.01 9.16 4.47
N ALA A 67 3.29 8.77 3.22
CA ALA A 67 4.53 9.12 2.54
C ALA A 67 4.47 10.52 1.94
N LYS A 68 5.45 11.34 2.26
CA LYS A 68 5.56 12.73 1.81
C LYS A 68 6.59 12.96 0.69
N LEU A 69 7.28 11.91 0.27
CA LEU A 69 8.35 11.98 -0.74
C LEU A 69 8.16 10.91 -1.82
N ILE A 70 8.60 11.24 -3.04
CA ILE A 70 8.65 10.35 -4.18
C ILE A 70 9.97 10.54 -4.94
N THR A 71 10.47 9.50 -5.60
CA THR A 71 11.78 9.53 -6.26
C THR A 71 11.81 10.35 -7.54
N ASN A 72 10.69 10.52 -8.26
CA ASN A 72 10.61 11.38 -9.46
C ASN A 72 9.17 11.87 -9.68
N ASP A 73 8.99 12.78 -10.63
CA ASP A 73 7.80 13.61 -10.86
C ASP A 73 7.08 13.37 -12.21
N HIS A 74 7.51 12.40 -13.01
CA HIS A 74 6.99 12.26 -14.38
C HIS A 74 5.88 11.24 -14.55
N ASP A 75 5.46 10.55 -13.48
CA ASP A 75 4.34 9.62 -13.55
C ASP A 75 3.00 10.37 -13.47
N ASP A 76 2.14 10.18 -14.49
CA ASP A 76 0.86 10.89 -14.58
C ASP A 76 -0.09 10.58 -13.42
N ASN A 77 -0.03 9.38 -12.82
CA ASN A 77 -0.85 9.04 -11.65
C ASN A 77 -0.39 9.79 -10.39
N ASP A 78 0.90 10.12 -10.31
CA ASP A 78 1.47 10.79 -9.14
C ASP A 78 1.47 12.32 -9.27
N ARG A 79 1.44 12.83 -10.51
CA ARG A 79 1.52 14.26 -10.83
C ARG A 79 0.49 15.13 -10.08
N PRO A 80 -0.79 14.74 -9.89
CA PRO A 80 -1.77 15.54 -9.15
C PRO A 80 -1.42 15.76 -7.66
N PHE A 81 -0.56 14.91 -7.11
CA PHE A 81 -0.15 14.94 -5.71
C PHE A 81 1.20 15.63 -5.47
N LEU A 82 1.92 16.03 -6.50
CA LEU A 82 3.18 16.75 -6.37
C LEU A 82 2.95 18.16 -5.82
N THR A 83 3.86 18.62 -4.94
CA THR A 83 3.83 19.99 -4.41
C THR A 83 4.62 20.98 -5.26
N GLY A 84 5.49 20.50 -6.14
CA GLY A 84 6.43 21.29 -6.91
C GLY A 84 7.77 21.52 -6.21
N GLU A 85 7.89 21.13 -4.95
CA GLU A 85 9.11 21.30 -4.15
C GLU A 85 9.98 20.03 -4.18
N ARG A 86 11.28 20.22 -3.90
CA ARG A 86 12.27 19.13 -3.79
C ARG A 86 12.95 19.15 -2.43
N SER A 87 13.26 17.95 -1.92
CA SER A 87 14.09 17.81 -0.73
C SER A 87 15.57 18.06 -1.06
N PRO A 88 16.42 18.37 -0.06
CA PRO A 88 17.87 18.49 -0.25
C PRO A 88 18.52 17.27 -0.88
N GLU A 89 17.98 16.08 -0.63
CA GLU A 89 18.44 14.80 -1.19
C GLU A 89 17.98 14.58 -2.65
N GLY A 90 17.16 15.49 -3.20
CA GLY A 90 16.69 15.45 -4.57
C GLY A 90 15.37 14.71 -4.81
N PHE A 91 14.69 14.26 -3.76
CA PHE A 91 13.33 13.71 -3.86
C PHE A 91 12.29 14.82 -4.05
N TYR A 92 11.14 14.47 -4.59
CA TYR A 92 10.01 15.39 -4.74
C TYR A 92 9.03 15.26 -3.58
N TYR A 93 8.51 16.38 -3.10
CA TYR A 93 7.46 16.37 -2.09
C TYR A 93 6.10 16.03 -2.72
N VAL A 94 5.33 15.20 -2.03
CA VAL A 94 3.96 14.83 -2.40
C VAL A 94 2.99 15.09 -1.24
N LYS A 95 1.73 15.37 -1.60
CA LYS A 95 0.62 15.47 -0.66
C LYS A 95 0.22 14.06 -0.24
N ALA A 96 0.71 13.62 0.94
CA ALA A 96 0.30 12.36 1.53
C ALA A 96 -1.20 12.40 1.88
N GLY A 97 -1.84 11.24 1.90
CA GLY A 97 -3.23 11.09 2.31
C GLY A 97 -3.97 10.00 1.59
N ILE A 98 -5.21 9.79 2.03
CA ILE A 98 -6.05 8.70 1.55
C ILE A 98 -6.35 8.81 0.03
N ASP A 99 -6.47 10.02 -0.51
CA ASP A 99 -6.76 10.23 -1.93
C ASP A 99 -5.59 9.77 -2.82
N GLN A 100 -4.33 10.04 -2.40
CA GLN A 100 -3.16 9.50 -3.09
C GLN A 100 -3.09 7.97 -2.96
N ALA A 101 -3.43 7.43 -1.78
CA ALA A 101 -3.48 5.99 -1.57
C ALA A 101 -4.54 5.32 -2.45
N ILE A 102 -5.72 5.92 -2.59
CA ILE A 102 -6.80 5.46 -3.49
C ILE A 102 -6.34 5.48 -4.95
N SER A 103 -5.77 6.58 -5.43
CA SER A 103 -5.25 6.68 -6.80
C SER A 103 -4.28 5.54 -7.12
N ARG A 104 -3.33 5.27 -6.23
CA ARG A 104 -2.38 4.16 -6.38
C ARG A 104 -3.05 2.80 -6.26
N GLY A 105 -3.97 2.61 -5.32
CA GLY A 105 -4.73 1.37 -5.16
C GLY A 105 -5.49 1.00 -6.44
N LEU A 106 -6.17 1.97 -7.05
CA LEU A 106 -6.87 1.80 -8.33
C LEU A 106 -5.92 1.43 -9.46
N ALA A 107 -4.73 2.06 -9.51
CA ALA A 107 -3.72 1.75 -10.52
C ALA A 107 -3.10 0.35 -10.36
N TYR A 108 -3.03 -0.18 -9.11
CA TYR A 108 -2.48 -1.51 -8.82
C TYR A 108 -3.51 -2.64 -8.97
N ALA A 109 -4.80 -2.33 -8.86
CA ALA A 109 -5.88 -3.32 -8.85
C ALA A 109 -5.84 -4.30 -10.02
N PRO A 110 -5.57 -3.90 -11.29
CA PRO A 110 -5.50 -4.84 -12.41
C PRO A 110 -4.32 -5.82 -12.33
N TYR A 111 -3.30 -5.55 -11.50
CA TYR A 111 -2.02 -6.27 -11.48
C TYR A 111 -1.75 -7.01 -10.17
N SER A 112 -2.73 -7.08 -9.28
CA SER A 112 -2.62 -7.74 -7.98
C SER A 112 -3.89 -8.50 -7.63
N ASP A 113 -3.76 -9.51 -6.78
CA ASP A 113 -4.89 -10.29 -6.27
C ASP A 113 -5.58 -9.54 -5.12
N LEU A 114 -4.78 -8.89 -4.26
CA LEU A 114 -5.24 -8.09 -3.13
C LEU A 114 -4.57 -6.71 -3.13
N ILE A 115 -5.22 -5.74 -2.47
CA ILE A 115 -4.66 -4.40 -2.24
C ILE A 115 -4.63 -4.12 -0.75
N TRP A 116 -3.56 -3.47 -0.30
CA TRP A 116 -3.37 -3.04 1.08
C TRP A 116 -2.98 -1.57 1.14
N CYS A 117 -3.80 -0.77 1.80
CA CYS A 117 -3.45 0.58 2.20
C CYS A 117 -2.78 0.55 3.59
N GLU A 118 -1.51 0.91 3.66
CA GLU A 118 -0.81 1.02 4.94
C GLU A 118 -1.28 2.24 5.71
N THR A 119 -1.70 2.02 6.96
CA THR A 119 -2.11 3.07 7.90
C THR A 119 -1.17 3.08 9.10
N ALA A 120 -1.07 4.22 9.78
CA ALA A 120 -0.27 4.39 10.99
C ALA A 120 -1.13 4.31 12.26
N THR A 121 -2.44 4.48 12.13
CA THR A 121 -3.43 4.48 13.21
C THR A 121 -4.68 3.73 12.75
N PRO A 122 -5.45 3.13 13.67
CA PRO A 122 -6.72 2.51 13.33
C PRO A 122 -7.75 3.60 13.01
N ASN A 123 -8.28 3.60 11.78
CA ASN A 123 -9.28 4.55 11.31
C ASN A 123 -10.27 3.86 10.38
N LEU A 124 -11.50 3.63 10.86
CA LEU A 124 -12.55 2.96 10.10
C LEU A 124 -13.07 3.80 8.93
N GLU A 125 -13.13 5.12 9.09
CA GLU A 125 -13.60 6.02 8.04
C GLU A 125 -12.67 6.01 6.84
N GLU A 126 -11.35 6.11 7.08
CA GLU A 126 -10.34 5.97 6.00
C GLU A 126 -10.38 4.59 5.35
N ALA A 127 -10.57 3.53 6.16
CA ALA A 127 -10.65 2.18 5.64
C ALA A 127 -11.87 2.01 4.72
N ARG A 128 -13.04 2.51 5.12
CA ARG A 128 -14.27 2.51 4.29
C ARG A 128 -14.09 3.34 3.03
N LYS A 129 -13.60 4.58 3.14
CA LYS A 129 -13.35 5.45 1.97
C LYS A 129 -12.43 4.77 0.96
N PHE A 130 -11.39 4.08 1.41
CA PHE A 130 -10.50 3.32 0.54
C PHE A 130 -11.22 2.13 -0.12
N ALA A 131 -11.94 1.34 0.68
CA ALA A 131 -12.66 0.16 0.20
C ALA A 131 -13.73 0.53 -0.83
N ASP A 132 -14.56 1.52 -0.53
CA ASP A 132 -15.63 1.99 -1.41
C ASP A 132 -15.08 2.45 -2.77
N ALA A 133 -14.01 3.25 -2.76
CA ALA A 133 -13.39 3.73 -3.99
C ALA A 133 -12.78 2.60 -4.85
N ILE A 134 -12.22 1.56 -4.21
CA ILE A 134 -11.71 0.40 -4.94
C ILE A 134 -12.86 -0.45 -5.47
N HIS A 135 -13.87 -0.74 -4.65
CA HIS A 135 -14.98 -1.61 -5.02
C HIS A 135 -15.91 -0.98 -6.06
N GLU A 136 -16.02 0.35 -6.13
CA GLU A 136 -16.75 1.05 -7.19
C GLU A 136 -16.22 0.66 -8.58
N LYS A 137 -14.90 0.56 -8.76
CA LYS A 137 -14.26 0.24 -10.05
C LYS A 137 -13.90 -1.24 -10.21
N PHE A 138 -13.66 -1.93 -9.12
CA PHE A 138 -13.26 -3.34 -9.08
C PHE A 138 -14.10 -4.10 -8.06
N PRO A 139 -15.38 -4.37 -8.36
CA PRO A 139 -16.26 -5.11 -7.46
C PRO A 139 -15.66 -6.46 -7.06
N GLY A 140 -15.66 -6.75 -5.77
CA GLY A 140 -15.09 -8.01 -5.23
C GLY A 140 -13.56 -8.07 -5.14
N LYS A 141 -12.84 -6.99 -5.43
CA LYS A 141 -11.40 -6.93 -5.18
C LYS A 141 -11.10 -7.15 -3.71
N LEU A 142 -10.26 -8.15 -3.42
CA LEU A 142 -9.85 -8.42 -2.05
C LEU A 142 -8.98 -7.29 -1.50
N LEU A 143 -9.24 -6.90 -0.27
CA LEU A 143 -8.50 -5.87 0.45
C LEU A 143 -7.87 -6.46 1.70
N ALA A 144 -6.77 -5.87 2.15
CA ALA A 144 -6.11 -6.22 3.39
C ALA A 144 -5.94 -4.98 4.28
N TYR A 145 -6.10 -5.16 5.58
CA TYR A 145 -5.89 -4.13 6.58
C TYR A 145 -4.88 -4.58 7.63
N ASN A 146 -4.07 -3.66 8.13
CA ASN A 146 -3.08 -3.96 9.16
C ASN A 146 -3.63 -3.61 10.54
N CYS A 147 -4.01 -4.63 11.31
CA CYS A 147 -4.37 -4.50 12.72
C CYS A 147 -3.11 -4.66 13.60
N SER A 148 -2.13 -3.78 13.45
CA SER A 148 -0.87 -3.88 14.18
C SER A 148 -1.04 -3.68 15.69
N PRO A 149 -0.43 -4.52 16.53
CA PRO A 149 -0.35 -4.27 17.98
C PRO A 149 0.42 -2.99 18.32
N SER A 150 1.26 -2.49 17.40
CA SER A 150 2.02 -1.24 17.58
C SER A 150 1.17 0.02 17.40
N PHE A 151 -0.06 -0.09 16.88
CA PHE A 151 -1.01 1.01 16.91
C PHE A 151 -1.40 1.27 18.36
N ASN A 152 -1.36 2.50 18.79
CA ASN A 152 -1.85 2.86 20.12
C ASN A 152 -3.39 2.90 20.12
N TRP A 153 -4.00 1.71 20.05
CA TRP A 153 -5.44 1.52 19.88
C TRP A 153 -6.26 2.33 20.88
N LYS A 154 -5.93 2.25 22.18
CA LYS A 154 -6.63 2.96 23.26
C LYS A 154 -6.50 4.47 23.22
N LYS A 155 -5.54 5.01 22.46
CA LYS A 155 -5.42 6.45 22.23
C LYS A 155 -6.43 6.96 21.21
N HIS A 156 -6.84 6.10 20.28
CA HIS A 156 -7.63 6.44 19.11
C HIS A 156 -9.07 5.93 19.15
N LEU A 157 -9.31 4.83 19.85
CA LEU A 157 -10.59 4.12 19.90
C LEU A 157 -10.96 3.73 21.34
N SER A 158 -12.25 3.69 21.63
CA SER A 158 -12.81 3.12 22.86
C SER A 158 -12.69 1.59 22.87
N ASP A 159 -12.82 0.98 24.04
CA ASP A 159 -12.75 -0.50 24.18
C ASP A 159 -13.86 -1.20 23.36
N THR A 160 -15.02 -0.59 23.20
CA THR A 160 -16.13 -1.10 22.36
C THR A 160 -15.79 -1.04 20.88
N GLU A 161 -15.21 0.06 20.40
CA GLU A 161 -14.77 0.21 19.02
C GLU A 161 -13.61 -0.75 18.68
N ILE A 162 -12.67 -0.94 19.60
CA ILE A 162 -11.59 -1.92 19.43
C ILE A 162 -12.17 -3.34 19.27
N ALA A 163 -13.15 -3.71 20.10
CA ALA A 163 -13.76 -5.03 20.07
C ALA A 163 -14.53 -5.30 18.77
N SER A 164 -15.16 -4.28 18.17
CA SER A 164 -15.92 -4.39 16.93
C SER A 164 -15.08 -4.16 15.67
N PHE A 165 -13.89 -3.59 15.79
CA PHE A 165 -13.08 -3.10 14.66
C PHE A 165 -12.89 -4.13 13.55
N GLN A 166 -12.51 -5.37 13.89
CA GLN A 166 -12.30 -6.43 12.89
C GLN A 166 -13.58 -6.80 12.16
N LYS A 167 -14.72 -6.79 12.85
CA LYS A 167 -16.03 -7.04 12.26
C LYS A 167 -16.46 -5.93 11.32
N GLU A 168 -16.13 -4.68 11.66
CA GLU A 168 -16.48 -3.49 10.86
C GLU A 168 -15.67 -3.36 9.57
N ILE A 169 -14.47 -3.94 9.52
CA ILE A 169 -13.63 -3.93 8.31
C ILE A 169 -13.78 -5.20 7.45
N SER A 170 -14.56 -6.20 7.89
CA SER A 170 -14.85 -7.44 7.14
C SER A 170 -15.97 -7.26 6.16
#